data_1e666c30a59bb7ca170e8b0085d42625
#
_entry.id   1e666c30a59bb7ca170e8b0085d42625
#
_cell.length_a   1.000
_cell.length_b   1.000
_cell.length_c   1.000
_cell.angle_alpha   90.00
_cell.angle_beta   90.00
_cell.angle_gamma   90.00
#
_symmetry.space_group_name_H-M   'P 1'
#
loop_
_entity.id
_entity.type
_entity.pdbx_description
1 polymer ?
#
loop_
_entity_poly.entity_id
_entity_poly.type
_entity_poly.pdbx_seq_one_letter_code
_entity_poly.pdbx_strand_id
1 'polypeptide(L)'
;MSGRPNNPMLHAALWYAELGYSAFPCAPGRKTPLTEHGLLEATTDTEQITTWWTQHPDANIAVRTDGLVVIDIDGEGNAWLADDTAKQADLGIAPQSLTPRGGRHYFFRQPDSHAWRNTAGRLAPHVDTRANGGYVLVAPSVVEGKPYSWQAEHELSMPPQRLPEPPAWLIEQLEALAASNGIVADGTPGNAIPTGQRNETLARLAGAMRRVGMSQAEIFAALQQVNADRCTPPLPLREV
;
A
#
# COMPACT_ATOMS: atom_id res chain seq x y z
N MET A 1 36.85 16.38 11.10
CA MET A 1 36.03 15.40 10.34
C MET A 1 35.05 14.79 11.33
N SER A 2 33.84 15.33 11.40
CA SER A 2 32.79 14.81 12.27
C SER A 2 32.31 13.50 11.66
N GLY A 3 32.59 12.38 12.33
CA GLY A 3 32.07 11.08 11.91
C GLY A 3 30.55 11.14 11.87
N ARG A 4 29.94 10.86 10.71
CA ARG A 4 28.50 10.65 10.62
C ARG A 4 28.11 9.60 11.66
N PRO A 5 27.09 9.84 12.49
CA PRO A 5 26.65 8.80 13.41
C PRO A 5 26.35 7.54 12.62
N ASN A 6 26.82 6.40 13.14
CA ASN A 6 26.54 5.10 12.52
C ASN A 6 25.04 4.77 12.71
N ASN A 7 24.20 5.37 11.87
CA ASN A 7 22.74 5.17 11.88
C ASN A 7 22.37 4.20 10.74
N PRO A 8 22.13 2.91 11.03
CA PRO A 8 21.80 1.93 10.00
C PRO A 8 20.48 2.23 9.28
N MET A 9 19.52 2.89 9.94
CA MET A 9 18.26 3.28 9.31
C MET A 9 18.47 4.39 8.27
N LEU A 10 19.30 5.40 8.59
CA LEU A 10 19.68 6.44 7.64
C LEU A 10 20.40 5.86 6.43
N HIS A 11 21.38 4.98 6.66
CA HIS A 11 22.13 4.37 5.56
C HIS A 11 21.22 3.56 4.64
N ALA A 12 20.29 2.80 5.20
CA ALA A 12 19.33 2.03 4.41
C ALA A 12 18.37 2.95 3.65
N ALA A 13 17.85 4.02 4.27
CA ALA A 13 16.95 4.97 3.61
C ALA A 13 17.65 5.68 2.43
N LEU A 14 18.90 6.10 2.61
CA LEU A 14 19.70 6.70 1.54
C LEU A 14 19.97 5.70 0.41
N TRP A 15 20.25 4.44 0.74
CA TRP A 15 20.46 3.40 -0.26
C TRP A 15 19.21 3.14 -1.10
N TYR A 16 18.00 3.10 -0.50
CA TYR A 16 16.76 3.01 -1.26
C TYR A 16 16.55 4.22 -2.17
N ALA A 17 16.84 5.42 -1.68
CA ALA A 17 16.75 6.64 -2.47
C ALA A 17 17.72 6.65 -3.67
N GLU A 18 18.96 6.17 -3.47
CA GLU A 18 19.96 6.02 -4.54
C GLU A 18 19.51 5.03 -5.62
N LEU A 19 18.76 4.00 -5.25
CA LEU A 19 18.13 3.08 -6.20
C LEU A 19 16.90 3.68 -6.91
N GLY A 20 16.39 4.83 -6.44
CA GLY A 20 15.24 5.52 -7.02
C GLY A 20 13.90 5.24 -6.32
N TYR A 21 13.91 4.62 -5.14
CA TYR A 21 12.71 4.43 -4.32
C TYR A 21 12.45 5.66 -3.46
N SER A 22 11.30 6.30 -3.64
CA SER A 22 10.89 7.43 -2.80
C SER A 22 10.58 6.94 -1.39
N ALA A 23 11.40 7.36 -0.42
CA ALA A 23 11.31 6.95 0.97
C ALA A 23 10.76 8.06 1.88
N PHE A 24 10.18 7.68 3.01
CA PHE A 24 9.77 8.58 4.07
C PHE A 24 9.77 7.86 5.44
N PRO A 25 9.90 8.61 6.57
CA PRO A 25 9.97 8.00 7.89
C PRO A 25 8.58 7.63 8.43
N CYS A 26 8.52 6.47 9.08
CA CYS A 26 7.39 6.05 9.91
C CYS A 26 7.82 5.92 11.37
N ALA A 27 6.87 6.04 12.29
CA ALA A 27 7.11 5.95 13.72
C ALA A 27 7.81 4.62 14.10
N PRO A 28 8.79 4.64 15.03
CA PRO A 28 9.44 3.43 15.51
C PRO A 28 8.43 2.40 16.02
N GLY A 29 8.61 1.15 15.61
CA GLY A 29 7.72 0.05 15.99
C GLY A 29 6.35 0.04 15.32
N ARG A 30 6.07 1.00 14.43
CA ARG A 30 4.75 1.19 13.79
C ARG A 30 4.90 1.46 12.29
N LYS A 31 3.73 1.44 11.60
CA LYS A 31 3.62 1.79 10.18
C LYS A 31 3.11 3.23 9.95
N THR A 32 2.89 4.02 11.02
CA THR A 32 2.32 5.38 10.95
C THR A 32 3.36 6.37 10.46
N PRO A 33 3.09 7.16 9.39
CA PRO A 33 3.99 8.20 8.92
C PRO A 33 4.33 9.24 9.99
N LEU A 34 5.57 9.77 9.97
CA LEU A 34 6.02 10.90 10.78
C LEU A 34 5.98 12.22 10.01
N THR A 35 5.76 12.17 8.71
CA THR A 35 5.58 13.33 7.83
C THR A 35 4.15 13.88 7.96
N GLU A 36 3.98 15.18 7.75
CA GLU A 36 2.69 15.88 7.90
C GLU A 36 1.64 15.37 6.91
N HIS A 37 2.05 15.14 5.66
CA HIS A 37 1.16 14.68 4.58
C HIS A 37 1.39 13.20 4.23
N GLY A 38 2.00 12.43 5.12
CA GLY A 38 2.21 10.99 4.96
C GLY A 38 3.06 10.65 3.74
N LEU A 39 2.61 9.67 2.96
CA LEU A 39 3.32 9.20 1.76
C LEU A 39 3.47 10.25 0.66
N LEU A 40 2.73 11.36 0.72
CA LEU A 40 2.84 12.42 -0.29
C LEU A 40 4.17 13.18 -0.22
N GLU A 41 4.86 13.11 0.92
CA GLU A 41 6.19 13.69 1.11
C GLU A 41 7.34 12.73 0.76
N ALA A 42 7.03 11.48 0.38
CA ALA A 42 8.04 10.50 0.01
C ALA A 42 8.97 11.07 -1.09
N THR A 43 10.29 10.93 -0.90
CA THR A 43 11.28 11.55 -1.76
C THR A 43 12.52 10.68 -1.95
N THR A 44 13.30 10.97 -3.00
CA THR A 44 14.66 10.47 -3.20
C THR A 44 15.72 11.51 -2.86
N ASP A 45 15.31 12.70 -2.37
CA ASP A 45 16.22 13.76 -1.96
C ASP A 45 17.01 13.36 -0.70
N THR A 46 18.31 13.19 -0.87
CA THR A 46 19.21 12.71 0.17
C THR A 46 19.39 13.72 1.33
N GLU A 47 19.22 15.02 1.08
CA GLU A 47 19.28 16.05 2.13
C GLU A 47 18.04 15.99 3.01
N GLN A 48 16.87 15.86 2.41
CA GLN A 48 15.61 15.69 3.12
C GLN A 48 15.60 14.39 3.95
N ILE A 49 16.03 13.28 3.35
CA ILE A 49 16.16 11.99 4.04
C ILE A 49 17.13 12.08 5.22
N THR A 50 18.30 12.69 5.02
CA THR A 50 19.27 12.90 6.09
C THR A 50 18.68 13.73 7.23
N THR A 51 17.91 14.77 6.91
CA THR A 51 17.20 15.60 7.89
C THR A 51 16.23 14.77 8.73
N TRP A 52 15.39 13.97 8.10
CA TRP A 52 14.40 13.13 8.81
C TRP A 52 15.05 12.11 9.75
N TRP A 53 16.06 11.36 9.29
CA TRP A 53 16.71 10.35 10.13
C TRP A 53 17.73 10.94 11.11
N THR A 54 18.08 12.21 10.98
CA THR A 54 18.78 12.96 12.03
C THR A 54 17.83 13.33 13.16
N GLN A 55 16.61 13.76 12.84
CA GLN A 55 15.57 14.09 13.82
C GLN A 55 14.95 12.84 14.47
N HIS A 56 14.81 11.76 13.71
CA HIS A 56 14.18 10.51 14.12
C HIS A 56 15.09 9.31 13.79
N PRO A 57 16.18 9.09 14.55
CA PRO A 57 17.20 8.08 14.22
C PRO A 57 16.66 6.66 14.11
N ASP A 58 15.64 6.33 14.88
CA ASP A 58 15.01 4.99 14.94
C ASP A 58 13.74 4.86 14.08
N ALA A 59 13.45 5.84 13.24
CA ALA A 59 12.28 5.80 12.38
C ALA A 59 12.35 4.64 11.41
N ASN A 60 11.23 3.93 11.24
CA ASN A 60 11.05 2.93 10.21
C ASN A 60 11.08 3.57 8.81
N ILE A 61 11.49 2.79 7.82
CA ILE A 61 11.60 3.21 6.43
C ILE A 61 10.38 2.72 5.67
N ALA A 62 9.59 3.64 5.15
CA ALA A 62 8.53 3.35 4.21
C ALA A 62 8.96 3.75 2.79
N VAL A 63 8.60 2.94 1.80
CA VAL A 63 8.77 3.23 0.37
C VAL A 63 7.41 3.38 -0.27
N ARG A 64 7.23 4.44 -1.04
CA ARG A 64 6.03 4.69 -1.83
C ARG A 64 5.95 3.69 -2.98
N THR A 65 4.74 3.20 -3.27
CA THR A 65 4.52 2.14 -4.27
C THR A 65 3.93 2.61 -5.59
N ASP A 66 4.00 3.91 -5.92
CA ASP A 66 3.60 4.38 -7.24
C ASP A 66 4.54 3.82 -8.33
N GLY A 67 3.96 3.30 -9.39
CA GLY A 67 4.70 2.59 -10.44
C GLY A 67 5.14 1.17 -10.06
N LEU A 68 4.82 0.73 -8.85
CA LEU A 68 5.03 -0.63 -8.37
C LEU A 68 3.70 -1.33 -8.14
N VAL A 69 3.75 -2.65 -8.06
CA VAL A 69 2.74 -3.47 -7.41
C VAL A 69 3.43 -4.43 -6.45
N VAL A 70 3.16 -4.27 -5.16
CA VAL A 70 3.66 -5.16 -4.12
C VAL A 70 2.53 -6.08 -3.69
N ILE A 71 2.77 -7.38 -3.78
CA ILE A 71 1.85 -8.38 -3.25
C ILE A 71 2.22 -8.62 -1.80
N ASP A 72 1.32 -8.26 -0.90
CA ASP A 72 1.47 -8.35 0.55
C ASP A 72 0.67 -9.55 1.06
N ILE A 73 1.36 -10.63 1.36
CA ILE A 73 0.79 -11.86 1.89
C ILE A 73 0.95 -11.82 3.41
N ASP A 74 -0.15 -11.70 4.12
CA ASP A 74 -0.16 -11.63 5.58
C ASP A 74 -0.11 -13.03 6.23
N GLY A 75 0.71 -13.12 7.28
CA GLY A 75 0.76 -14.25 8.20
C GLY A 75 1.59 -15.43 7.70
N GLU A 76 2.09 -16.19 8.66
CA GLU A 76 2.77 -17.46 8.40
C GLU A 76 1.76 -18.53 7.95
N GLY A 77 2.13 -19.31 6.92
CA GLY A 77 1.29 -20.41 6.45
C GLY A 77 0.04 -19.99 5.69
N ASN A 78 0.01 -18.77 5.10
CA ASN A 78 -1.06 -18.36 4.23
C ASN A 78 -1.28 -19.38 3.11
N ALA A 79 -2.52 -19.85 2.95
CA ALA A 79 -2.88 -20.92 2.01
C ALA A 79 -2.92 -20.47 0.55
N TRP A 80 -2.80 -19.18 0.25
CA TRP A 80 -2.80 -18.69 -1.12
C TRP A 80 -1.62 -19.28 -1.90
N LEU A 81 -1.90 -19.96 -2.97
CA LEU A 81 -0.95 -20.69 -3.82
C LEU A 81 -0.23 -21.87 -3.11
N ALA A 82 -0.66 -22.33 -1.92
CA ALA A 82 0.02 -23.41 -1.20
C ALA A 82 0.19 -24.68 -2.04
N ASP A 83 -0.82 -24.99 -2.88
CA ASP A 83 -0.84 -26.17 -3.76
C ASP A 83 -0.42 -25.86 -5.21
N ASP A 84 0.04 -24.61 -5.52
CA ASP A 84 0.41 -24.17 -6.86
C ASP A 84 1.90 -23.80 -6.92
N THR A 85 2.75 -24.81 -7.01
CA THR A 85 4.22 -24.63 -7.04
C THR A 85 4.70 -23.84 -8.26
N ALA A 86 3.98 -23.90 -9.38
CA ALA A 86 4.33 -23.13 -10.58
C ALA A 86 4.13 -21.62 -10.33
N LYS A 87 2.99 -21.22 -9.79
CA LYS A 87 2.74 -19.81 -9.44
C LYS A 87 3.63 -19.32 -8.31
N GLN A 88 3.98 -20.18 -7.34
CA GLN A 88 4.97 -19.83 -6.33
C GLN A 88 6.34 -19.53 -6.96
N ALA A 89 6.78 -20.36 -7.92
CA ALA A 89 8.02 -20.15 -8.65
C ALA A 89 7.98 -18.85 -9.46
N ASP A 90 6.85 -18.54 -10.10
CA ASP A 90 6.66 -17.29 -10.85
C ASP A 90 6.77 -16.06 -9.94
N LEU A 91 6.23 -16.09 -8.71
CA LEU A 91 6.42 -15.02 -7.74
C LEU A 91 7.87 -14.95 -7.26
N GLY A 92 8.56 -16.08 -7.22
CA GLY A 92 9.93 -16.20 -6.76
C GLY A 92 10.96 -15.41 -7.54
N ILE A 93 10.64 -14.93 -8.75
CA ILE A 93 11.54 -14.09 -9.56
C ILE A 93 11.67 -12.66 -9.01
N ALA A 94 10.72 -12.21 -8.19
CA ALA A 94 10.69 -10.87 -7.63
C ALA A 94 11.54 -10.74 -6.36
N PRO A 95 12.04 -9.55 -6.02
CA PRO A 95 12.53 -9.27 -4.68
C PRO A 95 11.49 -9.59 -3.61
N GLN A 96 11.94 -10.18 -2.50
CA GLN A 96 11.06 -10.69 -1.44
C GLN A 96 11.49 -10.17 -0.08
N SER A 97 10.57 -9.50 0.61
CA SER A 97 10.72 -9.12 2.01
C SER A 97 9.93 -10.06 2.91
N LEU A 98 10.56 -10.52 3.98
CA LEU A 98 9.90 -11.22 5.09
C LEU A 98 9.34 -10.17 6.05
N THR A 99 8.07 -10.31 6.42
CA THR A 99 7.40 -9.37 7.32
C THR A 99 7.46 -9.83 8.78
N PRO A 100 7.34 -8.92 9.77
CA PRO A 100 7.39 -9.24 11.19
C PRO A 100 6.41 -10.32 11.66
N ARG A 101 5.30 -10.51 10.94
CA ARG A 101 4.26 -11.50 11.28
C ARG A 101 4.36 -12.80 10.47
N GLY A 102 5.52 -13.04 9.81
CA GLY A 102 5.78 -14.25 9.05
C GLY A 102 5.18 -14.25 7.64
N GLY A 103 4.63 -13.13 7.19
CA GLY A 103 4.16 -12.94 5.82
C GLY A 103 5.29 -12.55 4.87
N ARG A 104 4.93 -12.19 3.64
CA ARG A 104 5.87 -11.81 2.57
C ARG A 104 5.37 -10.66 1.74
N HIS A 105 6.30 -9.79 1.29
CA HIS A 105 6.08 -8.85 0.21
C HIS A 105 6.85 -9.31 -1.02
N TYR A 106 6.20 -9.33 -2.19
CA TYR A 106 6.83 -9.54 -3.50
C TYR A 106 6.76 -8.24 -4.29
N PHE A 107 7.90 -7.74 -4.77
CA PHE A 107 8.00 -6.43 -5.43
C PHE A 107 8.06 -6.58 -6.94
N PHE A 108 7.07 -6.03 -7.63
CA PHE A 108 7.01 -6.00 -9.09
C PHE A 108 6.93 -4.57 -9.60
N ARG A 109 7.38 -4.33 -10.83
CA ARG A 109 7.11 -3.10 -11.56
C ARG A 109 5.68 -3.17 -12.10
N GLN A 110 4.92 -2.12 -11.90
CA GLN A 110 3.62 -2.00 -12.56
C GLN A 110 3.85 -1.70 -14.05
N PRO A 111 3.24 -2.47 -14.98
CA PRO A 111 3.34 -2.16 -16.41
C PRO A 111 2.74 -0.78 -16.71
N ASP A 112 3.33 -0.03 -17.65
CA ASP A 112 2.93 1.35 -17.97
C ASP A 112 1.49 1.49 -18.47
N SER A 113 0.92 0.42 -19.01
CA SER A 113 -0.48 0.35 -19.47
C SER A 113 -1.49 0.20 -18.32
N HIS A 114 -1.04 0.05 -17.07
CA HIS A 114 -1.89 -0.23 -15.94
C HIS A 114 -1.80 0.87 -14.87
N ALA A 115 -2.88 1.07 -14.14
CA ALA A 115 -2.97 2.03 -13.04
C ALA A 115 -3.63 1.38 -11.81
N TRP A 116 -3.10 0.21 -11.41
CA TRP A 116 -3.62 -0.50 -10.24
C TRP A 116 -3.46 0.32 -8.97
N ARG A 117 -4.35 0.07 -8.03
CA ARG A 117 -4.39 0.72 -6.73
C ARG A 117 -4.34 -0.33 -5.63
N ASN A 118 -4.20 0.14 -4.39
CA ASN A 118 -4.25 -0.72 -3.22
C ASN A 118 -5.56 -1.50 -3.16
N THR A 119 -5.46 -2.78 -2.77
CA THR A 119 -6.61 -3.60 -2.39
C THR A 119 -6.37 -4.18 -1.00
N ALA A 120 -7.42 -4.58 -0.32
CA ALA A 120 -7.33 -5.25 0.97
C ALA A 120 -8.12 -6.57 0.90
N GLY A 121 -7.42 -7.71 1.02
CA GLY A 121 -7.99 -9.05 1.02
C GLY A 121 -8.79 -9.44 -0.23
N ARG A 122 -8.59 -8.72 -1.34
CA ARG A 122 -9.39 -8.92 -2.56
C ARG A 122 -8.73 -9.86 -3.56
N LEU A 123 -7.42 -9.99 -3.54
CA LEU A 123 -6.70 -10.94 -4.39
C LEU A 123 -6.91 -12.36 -3.88
N ALA A 124 -6.80 -12.55 -2.57
CA ALA A 124 -7.18 -13.73 -1.82
C ALA A 124 -7.35 -13.34 -0.34
N PRO A 125 -7.88 -14.22 0.53
CA PRO A 125 -7.91 -13.98 1.97
C PRO A 125 -6.51 -13.67 2.52
N HIS A 126 -6.37 -12.52 3.20
CA HIS A 126 -5.09 -12.03 3.74
C HIS A 126 -3.99 -11.82 2.69
N VAL A 127 -4.38 -11.48 1.47
CA VAL A 127 -3.47 -11.08 0.38
C VAL A 127 -3.91 -9.74 -0.16
N ASP A 128 -3.10 -8.73 0.15
CA ASP A 128 -3.30 -7.34 -0.26
C ASP A 128 -2.44 -6.98 -1.46
N THR A 129 -2.82 -5.96 -2.18
CA THR A 129 -1.93 -5.27 -3.11
C THR A 129 -1.62 -3.87 -2.61
N ARG A 130 -0.34 -3.47 -2.69
CA ARG A 130 0.09 -2.09 -2.48
C ARG A 130 0.64 -1.58 -3.82
N ALA A 131 -0.03 -0.59 -4.38
CA ALA A 131 0.26 -0.04 -5.69
C ALA A 131 0.14 1.50 -5.65
N ASN A 132 -0.34 2.14 -6.72
CA ASN A 132 -0.45 3.60 -6.76
C ASN A 132 -1.25 4.16 -5.57
N GLY A 133 -0.65 5.14 -4.88
CA GLY A 133 -1.20 5.75 -3.67
C GLY A 133 -1.01 4.90 -2.40
N GLY A 134 -0.08 3.94 -2.43
CA GLY A 134 0.28 3.10 -1.30
C GLY A 134 1.73 3.25 -0.85
N TYR A 135 2.06 2.52 0.20
CA TYR A 135 3.44 2.35 0.68
C TYR A 135 3.58 1.02 1.44
N VAL A 136 4.80 0.56 1.55
CA VAL A 136 5.19 -0.58 2.38
C VAL A 136 6.40 -0.21 3.24
N LEU A 137 6.51 -0.84 4.41
CA LEU A 137 7.77 -0.81 5.16
C LEU A 137 8.76 -1.78 4.53
N VAL A 138 10.03 -1.38 4.54
CA VAL A 138 11.15 -2.17 4.01
C VAL A 138 12.20 -2.42 5.09
N ALA A 139 13.05 -3.44 4.88
CA ALA A 139 14.17 -3.73 5.78
C ALA A 139 15.10 -2.50 5.90
N PRO A 140 15.68 -2.23 7.08
CA PRO A 140 15.64 -2.99 8.31
C PRO A 140 14.55 -2.53 9.32
N SER A 141 13.43 -1.99 8.85
CA SER A 141 12.34 -1.52 9.71
C SER A 141 11.89 -2.58 10.72
N VAL A 142 11.44 -2.14 11.89
CA VAL A 142 11.01 -3.02 12.99
C VAL A 142 9.58 -2.70 13.38
N VAL A 143 8.72 -3.71 13.49
CA VAL A 143 7.34 -3.57 13.97
C VAL A 143 7.08 -4.60 15.04
N GLU A 144 6.53 -4.18 16.18
CA GLU A 144 6.26 -5.05 17.33
C GLU A 144 7.51 -5.85 17.79
N GLY A 145 8.69 -5.21 17.70
CA GLY A 145 9.98 -5.81 18.09
C GLY A 145 10.57 -6.81 17.10
N LYS A 146 9.93 -7.02 15.93
CA LYS A 146 10.43 -7.93 14.90
C LYS A 146 10.80 -7.15 13.64
N PRO A 147 11.95 -7.48 12.99
CA PRO A 147 12.41 -6.78 11.80
C PRO A 147 11.67 -7.24 10.52
N TYR A 148 11.58 -6.32 9.56
CA TYR A 148 11.53 -6.68 8.15
C TYR A 148 12.92 -7.12 7.72
N SER A 149 13.01 -8.17 6.90
CA SER A 149 14.26 -8.64 6.33
C SER A 149 14.08 -9.05 4.88
N TRP A 150 15.15 -8.98 4.09
CA TRP A 150 15.11 -9.53 2.74
C TRP A 150 15.31 -11.04 2.78
N GLN A 151 14.64 -11.75 1.88
CA GLN A 151 14.98 -13.14 1.59
C GLN A 151 16.36 -13.15 0.93
N ALA A 152 17.26 -14.02 1.37
CA ALA A 152 18.59 -14.17 0.78
C ALA A 152 18.48 -14.37 -0.75
N GLU A 153 19.36 -13.69 -1.50
CA GLU A 153 19.42 -13.66 -2.97
C GLU A 153 18.21 -13.00 -3.67
N HIS A 154 17.25 -12.46 -2.89
CA HIS A 154 16.06 -11.77 -3.39
C HIS A 154 15.91 -10.38 -2.77
N GLU A 155 17.02 -9.71 -2.48
CA GLU A 155 17.00 -8.35 -1.94
C GLU A 155 16.54 -7.34 -3.00
N LEU A 156 15.95 -6.24 -2.54
CA LEU A 156 15.58 -5.12 -3.39
C LEU A 156 16.83 -4.31 -3.77
N SER A 157 17.66 -4.86 -4.66
CA SER A 157 18.98 -4.34 -5.04
C SER A 157 19.03 -3.69 -6.41
N MET A 158 17.89 -3.47 -7.04
CA MET A 158 17.77 -2.87 -8.37
C MET A 158 16.80 -1.69 -8.37
N PRO A 159 16.91 -0.74 -9.32
CA PRO A 159 15.98 0.37 -9.43
C PRO A 159 14.57 -0.10 -9.82
N PRO A 160 13.51 0.68 -9.49
CA PRO A 160 12.11 0.34 -9.77
C PRO A 160 11.85 -0.11 -11.22
N GLN A 161 12.51 0.55 -12.18
CA GLN A 161 12.33 0.29 -13.62
C GLN A 161 12.89 -1.06 -14.07
N ARG A 162 13.76 -1.69 -13.27
CA ARG A 162 14.35 -2.99 -13.54
C ARG A 162 13.66 -4.15 -12.81
N LEU A 163 12.70 -3.86 -11.97
CA LEU A 163 11.91 -4.91 -11.34
C LEU A 163 11.19 -5.74 -12.41
N PRO A 164 11.01 -7.04 -12.20
CA PRO A 164 10.17 -7.84 -13.08
C PRO A 164 8.74 -7.32 -13.07
N GLU A 165 8.02 -7.52 -14.16
CA GLU A 165 6.57 -7.36 -14.19
C GLU A 165 5.91 -8.58 -13.52
N PRO A 166 4.69 -8.43 -12.99
CA PRO A 166 3.95 -9.57 -12.49
C PRO A 166 3.78 -10.64 -13.57
N PRO A 167 3.75 -11.93 -13.23
CA PRO A 167 3.44 -12.99 -14.19
C PRO A 167 2.04 -12.83 -14.78
N ALA A 168 1.82 -13.33 -16.00
CA ALA A 168 0.59 -13.11 -16.77
C ALA A 168 -0.69 -13.47 -15.99
N TRP A 169 -0.69 -14.59 -15.29
CA TRP A 169 -1.84 -15.00 -14.47
C TRP A 169 -2.17 -14.00 -13.34
N LEU A 170 -1.14 -13.33 -12.79
CA LEU A 170 -1.33 -12.32 -11.74
C LEU A 170 -1.83 -11.01 -12.35
N ILE A 171 -1.33 -10.62 -13.52
CA ILE A 171 -1.85 -9.49 -14.29
C ILE A 171 -3.35 -9.68 -14.54
N GLU A 172 -3.77 -10.83 -15.06
CA GLU A 172 -5.19 -11.14 -15.31
C GLU A 172 -6.05 -10.98 -14.04
N GLN A 173 -5.55 -11.45 -12.89
CA GLN A 173 -6.27 -11.30 -11.61
C GLN A 173 -6.35 -9.83 -11.17
N LEU A 174 -5.26 -9.07 -11.31
CA LEU A 174 -5.23 -7.64 -10.96
C LEU A 174 -6.13 -6.82 -11.87
N GLU A 175 -6.20 -7.13 -13.17
CA GLU A 175 -7.12 -6.52 -14.12
C GLU A 175 -8.59 -6.82 -13.76
N ALA A 176 -8.90 -8.06 -13.44
CA ALA A 176 -10.25 -8.44 -13.00
C ALA A 176 -10.67 -7.68 -11.74
N LEU A 177 -9.74 -7.51 -10.78
CA LEU A 177 -9.99 -6.69 -9.59
C LEU A 177 -10.16 -5.20 -9.93
N ALA A 178 -9.38 -4.65 -10.84
CA ALA A 178 -9.50 -3.27 -11.29
C ALA A 178 -10.84 -3.03 -12.02
N ALA A 179 -11.22 -3.94 -12.92
CA ALA A 179 -12.51 -3.91 -13.61
C ALA A 179 -13.70 -3.96 -12.64
N SER A 180 -13.62 -4.81 -11.61
CA SER A 180 -14.66 -4.89 -10.57
C SER A 180 -14.76 -3.64 -9.70
N ASN A 181 -13.71 -2.81 -9.62
CA ASN A 181 -13.74 -1.49 -8.98
C ASN A 181 -14.35 -0.40 -9.88
N GLY A 182 -14.33 -0.62 -11.21
CA GLY A 182 -14.88 0.30 -12.21
C GLY A 182 -16.37 0.10 -12.50
N ILE A 183 -16.95 -1.04 -12.11
CA ILE A 183 -18.39 -1.33 -12.32
C ILE A 183 -19.24 -0.68 -11.21
N VAL A 184 -19.16 0.63 -11.10
CA VAL A 184 -20.18 1.49 -10.46
C VAL A 184 -20.48 2.67 -11.39
N ALA A 185 -20.49 2.44 -12.70
CA ALA A 185 -20.83 3.46 -13.70
C ALA A 185 -21.96 3.01 -14.64
N ASP A 186 -22.75 2.01 -14.25
CA ASP A 186 -23.97 1.67 -14.96
C ASP A 186 -25.11 1.70 -13.95
N GLY A 187 -25.83 2.81 -13.88
CA GLY A 187 -27.13 3.11 -13.27
C GLY A 187 -27.84 2.10 -12.34
N THR A 188 -27.20 0.99 -12.03
CA THR A 188 -27.67 -0.02 -11.09
C THR A 188 -27.42 0.47 -9.67
N PRO A 189 -28.41 0.48 -8.77
CA PRO A 189 -28.19 0.81 -7.37
C PRO A 189 -27.09 -0.10 -6.81
N GLY A 190 -25.98 0.48 -6.40
CA GLY A 190 -24.85 -0.28 -5.84
C GLY A 190 -25.30 -1.18 -4.69
N ASN A 191 -24.59 -2.28 -4.45
CA ASN A 191 -24.91 -3.26 -3.41
C ASN A 191 -25.26 -2.62 -2.06
N ALA A 192 -26.20 -3.21 -1.33
CA ALA A 192 -26.57 -2.79 0.02
C ALA A 192 -25.34 -2.70 0.92
N ILE A 193 -25.25 -1.63 1.70
CA ILE A 193 -24.17 -1.38 2.65
C ILE A 193 -24.62 -1.92 4.02
N PRO A 194 -24.01 -3.01 4.51
CA PRO A 194 -24.49 -3.66 5.73
C PRO A 194 -24.17 -2.85 7.00
N THR A 195 -24.87 -3.16 8.06
CA THR A 195 -24.54 -2.67 9.41
C THR A 195 -23.08 -2.91 9.74
N GLY A 196 -22.40 -1.91 10.30
CA GLY A 196 -20.98 -1.95 10.64
C GLY A 196 -20.04 -1.39 9.56
N GLN A 197 -20.47 -1.31 8.30
CA GLN A 197 -19.66 -0.72 7.21
C GLN A 197 -20.17 0.63 6.71
N ARG A 198 -21.33 1.10 7.22
CA ARG A 198 -22.02 2.28 6.71
C ARG A 198 -21.21 3.56 6.86
N ASN A 199 -20.74 3.86 8.09
CA ASN A 199 -20.00 5.09 8.36
C ASN A 199 -18.68 5.13 7.59
N GLU A 200 -17.94 4.03 7.55
CA GLU A 200 -16.67 3.94 6.80
C GLU A 200 -16.92 4.12 5.29
N THR A 201 -17.94 3.47 4.75
CA THR A 201 -18.27 3.58 3.32
C THR A 201 -18.72 4.98 2.95
N LEU A 202 -19.58 5.62 3.73
CA LEU A 202 -20.02 7.00 3.49
C LEU A 202 -18.86 8.00 3.63
N ALA A 203 -18.01 7.85 4.64
CA ALA A 203 -16.82 8.70 4.80
C ALA A 203 -15.84 8.56 3.61
N ARG A 204 -15.64 7.35 3.10
CA ARG A 204 -14.82 7.10 1.91
C ARG A 204 -15.41 7.75 0.66
N LEU A 205 -16.72 7.67 0.47
CA LEU A 205 -17.43 8.34 -0.62
C LEU A 205 -17.31 9.86 -0.51
N ALA A 206 -17.51 10.44 0.68
CA ALA A 206 -17.29 11.87 0.94
C ALA A 206 -15.89 12.33 0.52
N GLY A 207 -14.87 11.57 0.93
CA GLY A 207 -13.49 11.85 0.57
C GLY A 207 -13.22 11.77 -0.94
N ALA A 208 -13.87 10.84 -1.65
CA ALA A 208 -13.77 10.74 -3.11
C ALA A 208 -14.42 11.95 -3.81
N MET A 209 -15.63 12.32 -3.41
CA MET A 209 -16.36 13.47 -3.96
C MET A 209 -15.61 14.79 -3.71
N ARG A 210 -15.03 14.96 -2.52
CA ARG A 210 -14.21 16.13 -2.20
C ARG A 210 -12.97 16.24 -3.11
N ARG A 211 -12.31 15.12 -3.44
CA ARG A 211 -11.13 15.11 -4.33
C ARG A 211 -11.45 15.52 -5.76
N VAL A 212 -12.66 15.31 -6.22
CA VAL A 212 -13.12 15.78 -7.55
C VAL A 212 -13.73 17.18 -7.53
N GLY A 213 -13.64 17.89 -6.39
CA GLY A 213 -14.00 19.30 -6.28
C GLY A 213 -15.45 19.58 -5.90
N MET A 214 -16.22 18.57 -5.47
CA MET A 214 -17.59 18.80 -5.00
C MET A 214 -17.62 19.64 -3.73
N SER A 215 -18.57 20.56 -3.64
CA SER A 215 -18.84 21.37 -2.45
C SER A 215 -19.41 20.51 -1.30
N GLN A 216 -19.32 21.03 -0.07
CA GLN A 216 -19.88 20.34 1.09
C GLN A 216 -21.39 20.05 0.94
N ALA A 217 -22.15 20.99 0.35
CA ALA A 217 -23.60 20.81 0.14
C ALA A 217 -23.90 19.70 -0.86
N GLU A 218 -23.16 19.62 -1.96
CA GLU A 218 -23.31 18.57 -2.97
C GLU A 218 -22.91 17.20 -2.41
N ILE A 219 -21.80 17.12 -1.65
CA ILE A 219 -21.39 15.89 -0.99
C ILE A 219 -22.46 15.42 0.00
N PHE A 220 -22.98 16.32 0.83
CA PHE A 220 -24.00 15.97 1.82
C PHE A 220 -25.29 15.45 1.14
N ALA A 221 -25.77 16.12 0.10
CA ALA A 221 -26.95 15.67 -0.66
C ALA A 221 -26.73 14.27 -1.28
N ALA A 222 -25.56 14.05 -1.89
CA ALA A 222 -25.22 12.74 -2.47
C ALA A 222 -25.15 11.64 -1.41
N LEU A 223 -24.55 11.92 -0.25
CA LEU A 223 -24.46 10.94 0.84
C LEU A 223 -25.81 10.61 1.46
N GLN A 224 -26.72 11.59 1.58
CA GLN A 224 -28.10 11.35 2.03
C GLN A 224 -28.81 10.36 1.09
N GLN A 225 -28.67 10.54 -0.22
CA GLN A 225 -29.27 9.65 -1.21
C GLN A 225 -28.66 8.23 -1.09
N VAL A 226 -27.32 8.12 -1.05
CA VAL A 226 -26.65 6.83 -0.87
C VAL A 226 -27.06 6.13 0.44
N ASN A 227 -27.22 6.89 1.52
CA ASN A 227 -27.68 6.36 2.79
C ASN A 227 -29.09 5.78 2.70
N ALA A 228 -30.02 6.53 2.08
CA ALA A 228 -31.40 6.09 1.91
C ALA A 228 -31.51 4.84 1.01
N ASP A 229 -30.77 4.81 -0.08
CA ASP A 229 -30.89 3.76 -1.11
C ASP A 229 -30.12 2.48 -0.79
N ARG A 230 -29.00 2.61 -0.06
CA ARG A 230 -28.02 1.52 0.06
C ARG A 230 -27.72 1.08 1.48
N CYS A 231 -27.90 1.93 2.49
CA CYS A 231 -27.64 1.51 3.87
C CYS A 231 -28.84 0.74 4.45
N THR A 232 -28.59 -0.42 5.03
CA THR A 232 -29.64 -1.29 5.59
C THR A 232 -29.33 -1.62 7.05
N PRO A 233 -30.10 -1.05 8.02
CA PRO A 233 -31.01 0.09 7.88
C PRO A 233 -30.27 1.41 7.60
N PRO A 234 -30.90 2.47 7.06
CA PRO A 234 -30.25 3.78 6.88
C PRO A 234 -29.74 4.35 8.21
N LEU A 235 -28.65 5.12 8.14
CA LEU A 235 -28.16 5.89 9.28
C LEU A 235 -29.05 7.08 9.58
N PRO A 236 -29.17 7.50 10.85
CA PRO A 236 -29.79 8.78 11.20
C PRO A 236 -29.09 9.93 10.48
N LEU A 237 -29.82 10.94 9.99
CA LEU A 237 -29.25 12.06 9.21
C LEU A 237 -28.12 12.81 9.92
N ARG A 238 -28.07 12.80 11.25
CA ARG A 238 -26.99 13.39 12.04
C ARG A 238 -25.65 12.64 11.95
N GLU A 239 -25.68 11.42 11.42
CA GLU A 239 -24.51 10.54 11.28
C GLU A 239 -24.04 10.45 9.81
N VAL A 240 -24.77 11.05 8.87
CA VAL A 240 -24.42 11.18 7.45
C VAL A 240 -23.68 12.50 7.21
#